data_467038a44be266d9da1dd98edcc5a302
#
_entry.id   467038a44be266d9da1dd98edcc5a302
#
_cell.length_a   1.000
_cell.length_b   1.000
_cell.length_c   1.000
_cell.angle_alpha   90.00
_cell.angle_beta   90.00
_cell.angle_gamma   90.00
#
_symmetry.space_group_name_H-M   'P 1'
#
loop_
_entity.id
_entity.type
_entity.pdbx_description
1 polymer ?
#
loop_
_entity_poly.entity_id
_entity_poly.type
_entity_poly.pdbx_seq_one_letter_code
_entity_poly.pdbx_strand_id
1 'polypeptide(L)'
;MKSCGTTTEARGYAPVNGLTMYYEIEGTGDPLVCIPPAFGYAGLNPYPALVQNHTVITVDLQGHGRTADIPERPLSIEQYAKDVVALLKYLGIPKADFFGESYGGNAAAMIAIRYPELVGRVVTYAATFGPPQIALNPQTTHFDHPPTADSRNIQFQRENYKKVAPDPNYWPNIFVKLGSIQWEGFSNEELASIKAPILILLGDYDFVRLEHAVETVKLIPNAELAVIPSASHFVLFSEQERVIPIVKHFLEKPEKSIPLATAETGYHPGETR
;
A
#
# COMPACT_ATOMS: atom_id res chain seq x y z
N MET A 1 -33.36 0.54 -16.45
CA MET A 1 -32.44 1.68 -16.68
C MET A 1 -31.69 1.88 -15.38
N LYS A 2 -30.41 1.45 -15.30
CA LYS A 2 -29.57 1.75 -14.15
C LYS A 2 -29.17 3.24 -14.27
N SER A 3 -29.46 4.03 -13.25
CA SER A 3 -28.99 5.42 -13.18
C SER A 3 -27.44 5.40 -13.31
N CYS A 4 -26.96 6.10 -14.32
CA CYS A 4 -25.54 6.44 -14.39
C CYS A 4 -25.28 7.35 -13.19
N GLY A 5 -24.77 6.78 -12.08
CA GLY A 5 -24.33 7.55 -10.94
C GLY A 5 -23.22 8.47 -11.42
N THR A 6 -23.38 9.75 -11.18
CA THR A 6 -22.31 10.74 -11.38
C THR A 6 -21.16 10.35 -10.46
N THR A 7 -20.04 9.93 -11.04
CA THR A 7 -18.78 9.75 -10.30
C THR A 7 -18.44 11.08 -9.64
N THR A 8 -18.29 11.07 -8.31
CA THR A 8 -17.81 12.25 -7.60
C THR A 8 -16.31 12.34 -7.86
N GLU A 9 -15.88 13.42 -8.49
CA GLU A 9 -14.48 13.74 -8.65
C GLU A 9 -14.17 14.98 -7.81
N ALA A 10 -13.25 14.83 -6.88
CA ALA A 10 -12.72 15.95 -6.11
C ALA A 10 -11.21 15.80 -5.97
N ARG A 11 -10.52 16.92 -5.97
CA ARG A 11 -9.09 16.98 -5.71
C ARG A 11 -8.77 18.27 -4.96
N GLY A 12 -7.78 18.23 -4.11
CA GLY A 12 -7.46 19.39 -3.29
C GLY A 12 -6.26 19.17 -2.40
N TYR A 13 -6.11 20.11 -1.49
CA TYR A 13 -5.04 20.11 -0.50
C TYR A 13 -5.63 20.18 0.89
N ALA A 14 -5.12 19.36 1.80
CA ALA A 14 -5.51 19.33 3.20
C ALA A 14 -4.35 19.82 4.09
N PRO A 15 -4.59 20.74 5.05
CA PRO A 15 -3.61 21.13 6.03
C PRO A 15 -3.51 20.05 7.13
N VAL A 16 -2.58 19.13 7.02
CA VAL A 16 -2.42 18.00 7.94
C VAL A 16 -0.99 17.94 8.48
N ASN A 17 -0.81 17.95 9.80
CA ASN A 17 0.48 17.79 10.48
C ASN A 17 1.60 18.70 9.91
N GLY A 18 1.26 19.95 9.53
CA GLY A 18 2.21 20.90 8.93
C GLY A 18 2.43 20.72 7.43
N LEU A 19 1.82 19.72 6.80
CA LEU A 19 1.79 19.56 5.34
C LEU A 19 0.60 20.29 4.73
N THR A 20 0.76 20.68 3.47
CA THR A 20 -0.34 20.94 2.54
C THR A 20 -0.46 19.70 1.64
N MET A 21 -1.13 18.67 2.15
CA MET A 21 -1.18 17.33 1.56
C MET A 21 -2.18 17.27 0.41
N TYR A 22 -1.72 16.89 -0.77
CA TYR A 22 -2.57 16.71 -1.94
C TYR A 22 -3.31 15.38 -1.88
N TYR A 23 -4.56 15.39 -2.34
CA TYR A 23 -5.38 14.18 -2.48
C TYR A 23 -6.33 14.29 -3.67
N GLU A 24 -6.77 13.14 -4.17
CA GLU A 24 -7.83 13.00 -5.18
C GLU A 24 -8.90 12.04 -4.64
N ILE A 25 -10.16 12.30 -4.94
CA ILE A 25 -11.30 11.44 -4.58
C ILE A 25 -12.08 11.14 -5.84
N GLU A 26 -12.28 9.87 -6.13
CA GLU A 26 -13.03 9.39 -7.30
C GLU A 26 -13.99 8.27 -6.92
N GLY A 27 -15.10 8.18 -7.65
CA GLY A 27 -16.06 7.09 -7.47
C GLY A 27 -17.08 7.32 -6.37
N THR A 28 -17.81 6.25 -6.05
CA THR A 28 -18.86 6.25 -5.02
C THR A 28 -18.90 4.89 -4.33
N GLY A 29 -19.27 4.86 -3.05
CA GLY A 29 -19.33 3.66 -2.22
C GLY A 29 -18.50 3.80 -0.96
N ASP A 30 -18.09 2.67 -0.38
CA ASP A 30 -17.29 2.67 0.84
C ASP A 30 -15.91 3.32 0.61
N PRO A 31 -15.39 4.08 1.57
CA PRO A 31 -14.10 4.74 1.44
C PRO A 31 -12.94 3.74 1.32
N LEU A 32 -12.11 3.91 0.30
CA LEU A 32 -10.88 3.16 0.07
C LEU A 32 -9.71 4.12 -0.09
N VAL A 33 -8.76 4.09 0.82
CA VAL A 33 -7.55 4.90 0.74
C VAL A 33 -6.46 4.14 0.00
N CYS A 34 -6.00 4.68 -1.11
CA CYS A 34 -4.88 4.16 -1.88
C CYS A 34 -3.60 4.93 -1.53
N ILE A 35 -2.63 4.26 -0.92
CA ILE A 35 -1.36 4.84 -0.49
C ILE A 35 -0.27 4.39 -1.45
N PRO A 36 0.37 5.33 -2.19
CA PRO A 36 1.34 5.00 -3.21
C PRO A 36 2.67 4.49 -2.63
N PRO A 37 3.50 3.84 -3.47
CA PRO A 37 4.86 3.43 -3.10
C PRO A 37 5.81 4.62 -2.98
N ALA A 38 7.06 4.36 -2.62
CA ALA A 38 8.14 5.34 -2.72
C ALA A 38 8.19 5.95 -4.12
N PHE A 39 8.32 7.29 -4.19
CA PHE A 39 8.25 8.10 -5.42
C PHE A 39 6.91 8.06 -6.15
N GLY A 40 5.91 7.34 -5.65
CA GLY A 40 4.57 7.33 -6.22
C GLY A 40 3.76 8.58 -5.88
N TYR A 41 2.66 8.79 -6.61
CA TYR A 41 1.74 9.92 -6.40
C TYR A 41 0.34 9.57 -6.89
N ALA A 42 -0.65 10.33 -6.46
CA ALA A 42 -2.04 10.21 -6.91
C ALA A 42 -2.14 10.33 -8.44
N GLY A 43 -2.82 9.38 -9.05
CA GLY A 43 -2.96 9.31 -10.52
C GLY A 43 -1.79 8.64 -11.26
N LEU A 44 -0.73 8.21 -10.57
CA LEU A 44 0.33 7.41 -11.22
C LEU A 44 -0.19 6.01 -11.60
N ASN A 45 -0.93 5.38 -10.69
CA ASN A 45 -1.61 4.11 -10.91
C ASN A 45 -3.12 4.32 -10.74
N PRO A 46 -3.87 4.68 -11.81
CA PRO A 46 -5.31 4.77 -11.72
C PRO A 46 -5.93 3.38 -11.54
N TYR A 47 -6.95 3.27 -10.68
CA TYR A 47 -7.64 2.01 -10.40
C TYR A 47 -9.12 2.07 -10.83
N PRO A 48 -9.43 2.18 -12.14
CA PRO A 48 -10.80 2.40 -12.62
C PRO A 48 -11.79 1.30 -12.22
N ALA A 49 -11.30 0.10 -11.96
CA ALA A 49 -12.15 -0.99 -11.50
C ALA A 49 -12.54 -0.88 -10.01
N LEU A 50 -11.77 -0.16 -9.20
CA LEU A 50 -12.07 0.07 -7.78
C LEU A 50 -13.05 1.24 -7.62
N VAL A 51 -12.95 2.30 -8.41
CA VAL A 51 -13.86 3.47 -8.36
C VAL A 51 -15.32 3.13 -8.71
N GLN A 52 -15.59 1.95 -9.25
CA GLN A 52 -16.95 1.52 -9.57
C GLN A 52 -17.79 1.26 -8.30
N ASN A 53 -17.16 0.79 -7.22
CA ASN A 53 -17.83 0.36 -5.99
C ASN A 53 -17.27 1.01 -4.72
N HIS A 54 -16.23 1.85 -4.86
CA HIS A 54 -15.58 2.53 -3.75
C HIS A 54 -15.46 4.03 -4.02
N THR A 55 -15.52 4.81 -2.96
CA THR A 55 -14.98 6.17 -2.93
C THR A 55 -13.47 6.05 -2.74
N VAL A 56 -12.73 6.07 -3.84
CA VAL A 56 -11.27 5.90 -3.84
C VAL A 56 -10.60 7.24 -3.51
N ILE A 57 -9.78 7.25 -2.48
CA ILE A 57 -9.02 8.41 -2.02
C ILE A 57 -7.55 8.11 -2.25
N THR A 58 -6.94 8.76 -3.23
CA THR A 58 -5.50 8.67 -3.48
C THR A 58 -4.78 9.87 -2.87
N VAL A 59 -3.56 9.66 -2.40
CA VAL A 59 -2.83 10.67 -1.62
C VAL A 59 -1.41 10.85 -2.15
N ASP A 60 -0.90 12.07 -2.03
CA ASP A 60 0.52 12.35 -2.23
C ASP A 60 1.17 12.50 -0.85
N LEU A 61 2.08 11.60 -0.48
CA LEU A 61 2.79 11.63 0.79
C LEU A 61 3.78 12.81 0.87
N GLN A 62 4.32 13.12 2.05
CA GLN A 62 5.35 14.16 2.20
C GLN A 62 6.49 13.96 1.18
N GLY A 63 6.79 14.99 0.43
CA GLY A 63 7.86 14.99 -0.59
C GLY A 63 7.54 14.15 -1.83
N HIS A 64 6.28 13.71 -2.00
CA HIS A 64 5.83 12.93 -3.16
C HIS A 64 4.80 13.71 -3.95
N GLY A 65 4.77 13.50 -5.25
CA GLY A 65 3.76 14.09 -6.11
C GLY A 65 3.67 15.61 -5.96
N ARG A 66 2.47 16.09 -5.65
CA ARG A 66 2.14 17.50 -5.49
C ARG A 66 2.28 18.00 -4.04
N THR A 67 2.58 17.07 -3.12
CA THR A 67 2.83 17.42 -1.70
C THR A 67 4.28 17.78 -1.50
N ALA A 68 4.54 19.03 -1.12
CA ALA A 68 5.90 19.48 -0.82
C ALA A 68 6.52 18.73 0.36
N ASP A 69 7.84 18.67 0.39
CA ASP A 69 8.57 18.17 1.55
C ASP A 69 8.60 19.23 2.67
N ILE A 70 8.76 18.77 3.91
CA ILE A 70 9.17 19.58 5.04
C ILE A 70 10.65 19.25 5.29
N PRO A 71 11.60 20.15 4.95
CA PRO A 71 13.03 19.84 4.95
C PRO A 71 13.56 19.26 6.27
N GLU A 72 13.09 19.82 7.39
CA GLU A 72 13.54 19.46 8.75
C GLU A 72 12.84 18.21 9.30
N ARG A 73 11.75 17.76 8.67
CA ARG A 73 11.00 16.58 9.11
C ARG A 73 11.51 15.34 8.36
N PRO A 74 12.10 14.34 9.03
CA PRO A 74 12.51 13.11 8.37
C PRO A 74 11.32 12.36 7.78
N LEU A 75 11.55 11.58 6.74
CA LEU A 75 10.56 10.65 6.21
C LEU A 75 10.58 9.37 7.04
N SER A 76 9.40 8.85 7.36
CA SER A 76 9.25 7.56 8.01
C SER A 76 7.87 6.95 7.71
N ILE A 77 7.77 5.63 7.80
CA ILE A 77 6.50 4.92 7.63
C ILE A 77 5.47 5.37 8.68
N GLU A 78 5.92 5.59 9.92
CA GLU A 78 5.05 6.07 10.98
C GLU A 78 4.49 7.46 10.68
N GLN A 79 5.32 8.37 10.14
CA GLN A 79 4.86 9.71 9.77
C GLN A 79 3.88 9.65 8.60
N TYR A 80 4.12 8.82 7.59
CA TYR A 80 3.18 8.60 6.50
C TYR A 80 1.81 8.11 7.01
N ALA A 81 1.80 7.15 7.93
CA ALA A 81 0.58 6.68 8.57
C ALA A 81 -0.17 7.80 9.32
N LYS A 82 0.55 8.60 10.12
CA LYS A 82 -0.02 9.75 10.85
C LYS A 82 -0.62 10.81 9.92
N ASP A 83 0.04 11.09 8.80
CA ASP A 83 -0.41 12.10 7.83
C ASP A 83 -1.69 11.62 7.11
N VAL A 84 -1.75 10.33 6.73
CA VAL A 84 -2.96 9.74 6.14
C VAL A 84 -4.13 9.73 7.14
N VAL A 85 -3.90 9.37 8.40
CA VAL A 85 -4.93 9.44 9.45
C VAL A 85 -5.43 10.87 9.68
N ALA A 86 -4.53 11.85 9.64
CA ALA A 86 -4.92 13.24 9.75
C ALA A 86 -5.76 13.71 8.54
N LEU A 87 -5.46 13.21 7.34
CA LEU A 87 -6.29 13.45 6.15
C LEU A 87 -7.69 12.87 6.32
N LEU A 88 -7.83 11.62 6.80
CA LEU A 88 -9.15 11.04 7.06
C LEU A 88 -9.97 11.88 8.03
N LYS A 89 -9.36 12.38 9.10
CA LYS A 89 -10.01 13.30 10.05
C LYS A 89 -10.44 14.60 9.38
N TYR A 90 -9.59 15.18 8.55
CA TYR A 90 -9.90 16.40 7.80
C TYR A 90 -11.07 16.20 6.85
N LEU A 91 -11.15 15.05 6.19
CA LEU A 91 -12.24 14.68 5.27
C LEU A 91 -13.52 14.22 6.00
N GLY A 92 -13.49 14.06 7.32
CA GLY A 92 -14.62 13.57 8.10
C GLY A 92 -14.94 12.10 7.87
N ILE A 93 -13.93 11.28 7.49
CA ILE A 93 -14.05 9.86 7.21
C ILE A 93 -13.71 9.07 8.48
N PRO A 94 -14.69 8.45 9.15
CA PRO A 94 -14.48 7.77 10.41
C PRO A 94 -13.87 6.37 10.26
N LYS A 95 -14.00 5.74 9.09
CA LYS A 95 -13.50 4.40 8.78
C LYS A 95 -13.30 4.24 7.29
N ALA A 96 -12.24 3.55 6.88
CA ALA A 96 -11.94 3.27 5.48
C ALA A 96 -11.27 1.90 5.33
N ASP A 97 -11.33 1.34 4.12
CA ASP A 97 -10.43 0.31 3.66
C ASP A 97 -9.12 0.93 3.15
N PHE A 98 -8.06 0.14 3.10
CA PHE A 98 -6.75 0.62 2.67
C PHE A 98 -6.15 -0.31 1.61
N PHE A 99 -5.60 0.28 0.57
CA PHE A 99 -4.76 -0.39 -0.40
C PHE A 99 -3.43 0.34 -0.50
N GLY A 100 -2.36 -0.29 -0.03
CA GLY A 100 -1.02 0.31 -0.02
C GLY A 100 -0.02 -0.48 -0.84
N GLU A 101 0.83 0.22 -1.58
CA GLU A 101 1.90 -0.35 -2.39
C GLU A 101 3.25 -0.10 -1.71
N SER A 102 4.09 -1.14 -1.53
CA SER A 102 5.44 -1.01 -0.99
C SER A 102 5.45 -0.20 0.33
N TYR A 103 6.09 0.97 0.39
CA TYR A 103 6.03 1.87 1.57
C TYR A 103 4.60 2.28 1.93
N GLY A 104 3.72 2.45 0.94
CA GLY A 104 2.29 2.67 1.19
C GLY A 104 1.63 1.48 1.86
N GLY A 105 2.03 0.26 1.53
CA GLY A 105 1.59 -0.97 2.20
C GLY A 105 2.07 -1.04 3.64
N ASN A 106 3.32 -0.65 3.90
CA ASN A 106 3.84 -0.52 5.27
C ASN A 106 3.05 0.53 6.08
N ALA A 107 2.72 1.68 5.46
CA ALA A 107 1.91 2.71 6.11
C ALA A 107 0.48 2.22 6.39
N ALA A 108 -0.15 1.48 5.49
CA ALA A 108 -1.48 0.88 5.69
C ALA A 108 -1.48 -0.13 6.86
N ALA A 109 -0.47 -1.00 6.94
CA ALA A 109 -0.29 -1.92 8.05
C ALA A 109 -0.03 -1.17 9.37
N MET A 110 0.79 -0.11 9.35
CA MET A 110 1.01 0.76 10.52
C MET A 110 -0.30 1.39 11.01
N ILE A 111 -1.17 1.83 10.09
CA ILE A 111 -2.50 2.36 10.45
C ILE A 111 -3.34 1.28 11.12
N ALA A 112 -3.32 0.05 10.59
CA ALA A 112 -4.08 -1.07 11.18
C ALA A 112 -3.60 -1.44 12.60
N ILE A 113 -2.32 -1.25 12.89
CA ILE A 113 -1.74 -1.47 14.22
C ILE A 113 -2.07 -0.33 15.18
N ARG A 114 -1.89 0.92 14.77
CA ARG A 114 -1.96 2.11 15.63
C ARG A 114 -3.36 2.71 15.76
N TYR A 115 -4.22 2.51 14.76
CA TYR A 115 -5.56 3.11 14.65
C TYR A 115 -6.60 2.07 14.18
N PRO A 116 -6.71 0.92 14.87
CA PRO A 116 -7.56 -0.20 14.40
C PRO A 116 -9.04 0.18 14.24
N GLU A 117 -9.52 1.19 14.95
CA GLU A 117 -10.89 1.69 14.86
C GLU A 117 -11.20 2.35 13.51
N LEU A 118 -10.18 2.88 12.82
CA LEU A 118 -10.34 3.54 11.52
C LEU A 118 -10.30 2.56 10.34
N VAL A 119 -9.97 1.29 10.59
CA VAL A 119 -9.63 0.34 9.53
C VAL A 119 -10.75 -0.68 9.32
N GLY A 120 -11.24 -0.77 8.10
CA GLY A 120 -12.10 -1.85 7.62
C GLY A 120 -11.27 -3.06 7.23
N ARG A 121 -10.68 -3.01 6.05
CA ARG A 121 -9.80 -4.02 5.47
C ARG A 121 -8.50 -3.40 5.00
N VAL A 122 -7.47 -4.22 4.89
CA VAL A 122 -6.16 -3.78 4.38
C VAL A 122 -5.72 -4.69 3.25
N VAL A 123 -5.28 -4.10 2.17
CA VAL A 123 -4.51 -4.79 1.12
C VAL A 123 -3.13 -4.18 1.07
N THR A 124 -2.10 -5.01 1.13
CA THR A 124 -0.73 -4.57 0.92
C THR A 124 -0.17 -5.26 -0.32
N TYR A 125 0.38 -4.50 -1.25
CA TYR A 125 1.14 -5.03 -2.36
C TYR A 125 2.63 -4.78 -2.14
N ALA A 126 3.42 -5.88 -2.15
CA ALA A 126 4.88 -5.84 -2.10
C ALA A 126 5.45 -5.04 -0.91
N ALA A 127 4.77 -5.08 0.24
CA ALA A 127 5.22 -4.44 1.48
C ALA A 127 6.18 -5.34 2.27
N THR A 128 7.11 -4.72 2.99
CA THR A 128 8.05 -5.41 3.88
C THR A 128 7.62 -5.27 5.33
N PHE A 129 7.29 -6.35 5.98
CA PHE A 129 6.84 -6.33 7.38
C PHE A 129 7.99 -6.47 8.39
N GLY A 130 9.18 -6.81 7.91
CA GLY A 130 10.42 -6.91 8.68
C GLY A 130 11.50 -5.97 8.15
N PRO A 131 12.68 -5.95 8.81
CA PRO A 131 13.79 -5.16 8.34
C PRO A 131 14.29 -5.66 6.97
N PRO A 132 14.85 -4.77 6.13
CA PRO A 132 15.25 -5.09 4.76
C PRO A 132 16.12 -6.35 4.64
N GLN A 133 17.03 -6.57 5.59
CA GLN A 133 17.95 -7.73 5.61
C GLN A 133 17.23 -9.08 5.73
N ILE A 134 16.03 -9.09 6.30
CA ILE A 134 15.19 -10.28 6.45
C ILE A 134 14.12 -10.35 5.35
N ALA A 135 13.50 -9.22 5.07
CA ALA A 135 12.34 -9.13 4.19
C ALA A 135 12.70 -9.16 2.71
N LEU A 136 13.89 -8.68 2.32
CA LEU A 136 14.26 -8.57 0.91
C LEU A 136 15.15 -9.73 0.46
N ASN A 137 15.03 -10.07 -0.82
CA ASN A 137 15.84 -11.09 -1.45
C ASN A 137 17.24 -10.54 -1.76
N PRO A 138 18.31 -11.06 -1.14
CA PRO A 138 19.67 -10.55 -1.33
C PRO A 138 20.17 -10.74 -2.77
N GLN A 139 19.61 -11.68 -3.54
CA GLN A 139 20.00 -11.91 -4.93
C GLN A 139 19.44 -10.85 -5.89
N THR A 140 18.33 -10.20 -5.53
CA THR A 140 17.67 -9.20 -6.38
C THR A 140 17.81 -7.77 -5.86
N THR A 141 18.13 -7.60 -4.58
CA THR A 141 18.15 -6.26 -3.94
C THR A 141 19.51 -5.57 -4.02
N HIS A 142 20.61 -6.32 -4.25
CA HIS A 142 21.96 -5.78 -4.38
C HIS A 142 22.33 -4.77 -3.28
N PHE A 143 22.21 -5.19 -2.01
CA PHE A 143 22.52 -4.32 -0.85
C PHE A 143 23.91 -3.65 -0.93
N ASP A 144 24.88 -4.36 -1.54
CA ASP A 144 26.24 -3.85 -1.73
C ASP A 144 26.35 -2.78 -2.84
N HIS A 145 25.33 -2.69 -3.69
CA HIS A 145 25.24 -1.76 -4.82
C HIS A 145 23.85 -1.15 -4.89
N PRO A 146 23.46 -0.27 -3.93
CA PRO A 146 22.15 0.36 -3.94
C PRO A 146 21.94 1.15 -5.24
N PRO A 147 20.68 1.33 -5.69
CA PRO A 147 20.38 2.11 -6.87
C PRO A 147 21.00 3.50 -6.78
N THR A 148 21.72 3.89 -7.83
CA THR A 148 22.29 5.22 -7.95
C THR A 148 21.34 6.15 -8.70
N ALA A 149 21.60 7.46 -8.64
CA ALA A 149 20.84 8.46 -9.39
C ALA A 149 20.79 8.19 -10.90
N ASP A 150 21.78 7.45 -11.43
CA ASP A 150 21.89 7.10 -12.85
C ASP A 150 21.23 5.77 -13.22
N SER A 151 20.74 5.02 -12.24
CA SER A 151 19.98 3.78 -12.49
C SER A 151 18.72 4.08 -13.29
N ARG A 152 18.43 3.29 -14.33
CA ARG A 152 17.28 3.51 -15.22
C ARG A 152 15.97 3.69 -14.47
N ASN A 153 15.75 2.88 -13.44
CA ASN A 153 14.57 2.98 -12.59
C ASN A 153 14.50 4.33 -11.86
N ILE A 154 15.61 4.79 -11.29
CA ILE A 154 15.68 6.07 -10.59
C ILE A 154 15.50 7.24 -11.56
N GLN A 155 16.06 7.16 -12.76
CA GLN A 155 15.78 8.16 -13.81
C GLN A 155 14.29 8.23 -14.18
N PHE A 156 13.63 7.09 -14.35
CA PHE A 156 12.18 7.04 -14.58
C PHE A 156 11.39 7.69 -13.46
N GLN A 157 11.71 7.40 -12.20
CA GLN A 157 11.07 8.01 -11.03
C GLN A 157 11.31 9.53 -10.99
N ARG A 158 12.53 9.98 -11.28
CA ARG A 158 12.87 11.40 -11.35
C ARG A 158 12.04 12.15 -12.41
N GLU A 159 11.92 11.57 -13.60
CA GLU A 159 11.13 12.21 -14.67
C GLU A 159 9.63 12.25 -14.32
N ASN A 160 9.10 11.25 -13.63
CA ASN A 160 7.73 11.29 -13.14
C ASN A 160 7.54 12.32 -12.02
N TYR A 161 8.48 12.39 -11.07
CA TYR A 161 8.48 13.42 -10.01
C TYR A 161 8.41 14.83 -10.60
N LYS A 162 9.27 15.14 -11.58
CA LYS A 162 9.32 16.46 -12.22
C LYS A 162 8.02 16.91 -12.87
N LYS A 163 7.17 15.97 -13.29
CA LYS A 163 5.88 16.30 -13.95
C LYS A 163 4.87 16.92 -12.99
N VAL A 164 4.95 16.60 -11.71
CA VAL A 164 3.89 16.91 -10.75
C VAL A 164 4.39 17.65 -9.49
N ALA A 165 5.67 17.54 -9.16
CA ALA A 165 6.24 18.14 -7.95
C ALA A 165 6.12 19.67 -7.93
N PRO A 166 5.86 20.29 -6.77
CA PRO A 166 5.84 21.73 -6.62
C PRO A 166 7.16 22.39 -6.98
N ASP A 167 8.28 21.74 -6.69
CA ASP A 167 9.62 22.10 -7.14
C ASP A 167 10.28 20.89 -7.83
N PRO A 168 10.32 20.87 -9.17
CA PRO A 168 10.96 19.79 -9.93
C PRO A 168 12.46 19.61 -9.64
N ASN A 169 13.14 20.64 -9.12
CA ASN A 169 14.55 20.62 -8.82
C ASN A 169 14.86 20.02 -7.43
N TYR A 170 13.84 19.80 -6.60
CA TYR A 170 13.99 19.26 -5.25
C TYR A 170 14.29 17.75 -5.24
N TRP A 171 14.23 17.07 -6.38
CA TRP A 171 14.47 15.63 -6.52
C TRP A 171 15.73 15.11 -5.78
N PRO A 172 16.91 15.74 -5.86
CA PRO A 172 18.09 15.23 -5.16
C PRO A 172 17.87 15.12 -3.65
N ASN A 173 17.16 16.09 -3.06
CA ASN A 173 16.88 16.11 -1.62
C ASN A 173 15.93 14.97 -1.23
N ILE A 174 14.84 14.79 -1.99
CA ILE A 174 13.88 13.73 -1.69
C ILE A 174 14.48 12.34 -1.91
N PHE A 175 15.34 12.17 -2.92
CA PHE A 175 16.04 10.93 -3.18
C PHE A 175 16.94 10.53 -1.99
N VAL A 176 17.71 11.48 -1.46
CA VAL A 176 18.56 11.25 -0.26
C VAL A 176 17.70 10.96 0.97
N LYS A 177 16.63 11.73 1.20
CA LYS A 177 15.72 11.54 2.35
C LYS A 177 15.05 10.17 2.31
N LEU A 178 14.58 9.72 1.16
CA LEU A 178 13.98 8.38 1.02
C LEU A 178 15.01 7.27 1.30
N GLY A 179 16.24 7.43 0.81
CA GLY A 179 17.33 6.50 1.10
C GLY A 179 17.77 6.49 2.57
N SER A 180 17.39 7.48 3.36
CA SER A 180 17.71 7.57 4.79
C SER A 180 16.61 7.04 5.71
N ILE A 181 15.48 6.56 5.18
CA ILE A 181 14.42 5.97 5.99
C ILE A 181 14.96 4.73 6.71
N GLN A 182 14.92 4.77 8.04
CA GLN A 182 15.21 3.60 8.86
C GLN A 182 13.93 2.79 9.02
N TRP A 183 13.93 1.55 8.54
CA TRP A 183 12.80 0.64 8.64
C TRP A 183 13.22 -0.66 9.30
N GLU A 184 12.79 -0.85 10.56
CA GLU A 184 13.09 -2.04 11.36
C GLU A 184 11.97 -3.11 11.28
N GLY A 185 10.91 -2.83 10.53
CA GLY A 185 9.72 -3.70 10.45
C GLY A 185 8.80 -3.54 11.65
N PHE A 186 7.88 -4.49 11.77
CA PHE A 186 6.96 -4.63 12.89
C PHE A 186 7.42 -5.78 13.78
N SER A 187 7.18 -5.68 15.10
CA SER A 187 7.36 -6.80 15.99
C SER A 187 6.28 -7.88 15.77
N ASN A 188 6.54 -9.10 16.22
CA ASN A 188 5.55 -10.18 16.17
C ASN A 188 4.26 -9.84 16.92
N GLU A 189 4.38 -9.13 18.04
CA GLU A 189 3.27 -8.67 18.88
C GLU A 189 2.44 -7.61 18.15
N GLU A 190 3.09 -6.70 17.42
CA GLU A 190 2.43 -5.70 16.58
C GLU A 190 1.66 -6.37 15.43
N LEU A 191 2.27 -7.32 14.73
CA LEU A 191 1.60 -8.08 13.68
C LEU A 191 0.42 -8.88 14.23
N ALA A 192 0.57 -9.56 15.37
CA ALA A 192 -0.51 -10.29 16.01
C ALA A 192 -1.64 -9.39 16.53
N SER A 193 -1.39 -8.09 16.69
CA SER A 193 -2.40 -7.12 17.14
C SER A 193 -3.34 -6.65 16.01
N ILE A 194 -3.02 -6.89 14.74
CA ILE A 194 -3.83 -6.51 13.60
C ILE A 194 -5.16 -7.30 13.62
N LYS A 195 -6.27 -6.59 13.86
CA LYS A 195 -7.61 -7.18 13.93
C LYS A 195 -8.33 -7.18 12.59
N ALA A 196 -8.05 -6.16 11.78
CA ALA A 196 -8.67 -6.02 10.46
C ALA A 196 -8.27 -7.18 9.55
N PRO A 197 -9.17 -7.67 8.68
CA PRO A 197 -8.78 -8.56 7.60
C PRO A 197 -7.70 -7.90 6.75
N ILE A 198 -6.63 -8.64 6.45
CA ILE A 198 -5.52 -8.14 5.64
C ILE A 198 -5.15 -9.13 4.54
N LEU A 199 -5.02 -8.64 3.32
CA LEU A 199 -4.47 -9.37 2.19
C LEU A 199 -3.01 -8.93 1.97
N ILE A 200 -2.08 -9.87 2.12
CA ILE A 200 -0.68 -9.69 1.74
C ILE A 200 -0.53 -10.21 0.32
N LEU A 201 -0.11 -9.36 -0.60
CA LEU A 201 -0.03 -9.64 -2.02
C LEU A 201 1.33 -9.23 -2.57
N LEU A 202 1.95 -10.11 -3.37
CA LEU A 202 3.24 -9.87 -4.02
C LEU A 202 3.39 -10.71 -5.29
N GLY A 203 4.38 -10.39 -6.10
CA GLY A 203 4.79 -11.23 -7.22
C GLY A 203 5.80 -12.31 -6.78
N ASP A 204 5.87 -13.43 -7.52
CA ASP A 204 6.86 -14.48 -7.28
C ASP A 204 8.29 -14.09 -7.70
N TYR A 205 8.43 -13.02 -8.50
CA TYR A 205 9.71 -12.39 -8.87
C TYR A 205 9.90 -11.03 -8.19
N ASP A 206 9.20 -10.80 -7.06
CA ASP A 206 9.40 -9.60 -6.27
C ASP A 206 10.77 -9.62 -5.57
N PHE A 207 11.30 -8.46 -5.25
CA PHE A 207 12.45 -8.39 -4.36
C PHE A 207 12.08 -8.58 -2.87
N VAL A 208 10.79 -8.53 -2.52
CA VAL A 208 10.30 -9.02 -1.23
C VAL A 208 10.27 -10.54 -1.26
N ARG A 209 10.89 -11.18 -0.28
CA ARG A 209 10.97 -12.65 -0.20
C ARG A 209 9.59 -13.26 0.03
N LEU A 210 9.30 -14.30 -0.74
CA LEU A 210 8.05 -15.05 -0.57
C LEU A 210 7.95 -15.71 0.82
N GLU A 211 9.07 -16.24 1.32
CA GLU A 211 9.15 -16.83 2.66
C GLU A 211 8.78 -15.82 3.74
N HIS A 212 9.24 -14.56 3.59
CA HIS A 212 8.89 -13.49 4.51
C HIS A 212 7.39 -13.20 4.51
N ALA A 213 6.75 -13.16 3.35
CA ALA A 213 5.30 -13.00 3.25
C ALA A 213 4.54 -14.17 3.91
N VAL A 214 4.99 -15.41 3.71
CA VAL A 214 4.42 -16.61 4.35
C VAL A 214 4.58 -16.57 5.87
N GLU A 215 5.74 -16.14 6.37
CA GLU A 215 5.98 -15.98 7.82
C GLU A 215 5.08 -14.89 8.40
N THR A 216 4.94 -13.77 7.71
CA THR A 216 4.10 -12.65 8.14
C THR A 216 2.62 -13.06 8.25
N VAL A 217 2.09 -13.77 7.25
CA VAL A 217 0.70 -14.25 7.27
C VAL A 217 0.41 -15.15 8.46
N LYS A 218 1.37 -15.96 8.91
CA LYS A 218 1.20 -16.83 10.08
C LYS A 218 1.11 -16.05 11.40
N LEU A 219 1.62 -14.83 11.45
CA LEU A 219 1.61 -13.98 12.65
C LEU A 219 0.32 -13.17 12.79
N ILE A 220 -0.35 -12.86 11.69
CA ILE A 220 -1.54 -12.01 11.67
C ILE A 220 -2.81 -12.87 11.67
N PRO A 221 -3.71 -12.74 12.66
CA PRO A 221 -4.87 -13.64 12.82
C PRO A 221 -5.81 -13.75 11.62
N ASN A 222 -6.05 -12.63 10.92
CA ASN A 222 -6.99 -12.55 9.80
C ASN A 222 -6.27 -12.23 8.47
N ALA A 223 -5.09 -12.79 8.27
CA ALA A 223 -4.32 -12.57 7.06
C ALA A 223 -4.60 -13.60 5.97
N GLU A 224 -4.62 -13.12 4.74
CA GLU A 224 -4.65 -13.92 3.52
C GLU A 224 -3.40 -13.62 2.68
N LEU A 225 -2.96 -14.59 1.89
CA LEU A 225 -1.82 -14.45 1.00
C LEU A 225 -2.25 -14.67 -0.45
N ALA A 226 -1.85 -13.76 -1.32
CA ALA A 226 -1.94 -13.97 -2.76
C ALA A 226 -0.57 -13.74 -3.40
N VAL A 227 -0.16 -14.69 -4.26
CA VAL A 227 1.08 -14.61 -5.03
C VAL A 227 0.73 -14.55 -6.50
N ILE A 228 1.22 -13.54 -7.20
CA ILE A 228 0.99 -13.35 -8.63
C ILE A 228 2.12 -14.06 -9.40
N PRO A 229 1.82 -15.09 -10.20
CA PRO A 229 2.85 -15.81 -10.96
C PRO A 229 3.52 -14.88 -11.99
N SER A 230 4.82 -15.05 -12.19
CA SER A 230 5.62 -14.29 -13.18
C SER A 230 5.48 -12.77 -13.04
N ALA A 231 5.38 -12.29 -11.78
CA ALA A 231 5.19 -10.89 -11.49
C ALA A 231 6.33 -10.34 -10.63
N SER A 232 6.82 -9.16 -11.00
CA SER A 232 7.81 -8.41 -10.24
C SER A 232 7.16 -7.39 -9.30
N HIS A 233 7.98 -6.67 -8.54
CA HIS A 233 7.55 -5.54 -7.71
C HIS A 233 6.72 -4.48 -8.45
N PHE A 234 6.88 -4.40 -9.76
CA PHE A 234 6.32 -3.34 -10.61
C PHE A 234 5.08 -3.79 -11.41
N VAL A 235 4.48 -4.93 -11.14
CA VAL A 235 3.35 -5.47 -11.91
C VAL A 235 2.13 -4.54 -11.92
N LEU A 236 1.91 -3.77 -10.86
CA LEU A 236 0.84 -2.77 -10.81
C LEU A 236 1.01 -1.62 -11.83
N PHE A 237 2.24 -1.35 -12.27
CA PHE A 237 2.51 -0.37 -13.32
C PHE A 237 2.35 -0.92 -14.73
N SER A 238 2.53 -2.22 -14.93
CA SER A 238 2.56 -2.83 -16.25
C SER A 238 1.36 -3.72 -16.55
N GLU A 239 0.82 -4.41 -15.53
CA GLU A 239 -0.17 -5.48 -15.69
C GLU A 239 -1.17 -5.48 -14.53
N GLN A 240 -1.70 -4.31 -14.16
CA GLN A 240 -2.62 -4.17 -13.02
C GLN A 240 -3.89 -5.04 -13.16
N GLU A 241 -4.29 -5.40 -14.37
CA GLU A 241 -5.42 -6.28 -14.65
C GLU A 241 -5.26 -7.68 -14.06
N ARG A 242 -4.04 -8.08 -13.70
CA ARG A 242 -3.76 -9.35 -13.02
C ARG A 242 -3.92 -9.25 -11.50
N VAL A 243 -3.79 -8.07 -10.96
CA VAL A 243 -3.76 -7.78 -9.51
C VAL A 243 -5.12 -7.27 -9.03
N ILE A 244 -5.68 -6.27 -9.71
CA ILE A 244 -6.88 -5.56 -9.26
C ILE A 244 -8.09 -6.47 -9.05
N PRO A 245 -8.36 -7.51 -9.86
CA PRO A 245 -9.46 -8.44 -9.57
C PRO A 245 -9.34 -9.14 -8.22
N ILE A 246 -8.12 -9.47 -7.78
CA ILE A 246 -7.85 -10.11 -6.48
C ILE A 246 -8.11 -9.10 -5.35
N VAL A 247 -7.60 -7.87 -5.50
CA VAL A 247 -7.84 -6.77 -4.57
C VAL A 247 -9.33 -6.51 -4.43
N LYS A 248 -10.03 -6.35 -5.55
CA LYS A 248 -11.47 -6.12 -5.58
C LYS A 248 -12.25 -7.24 -4.89
N HIS A 249 -11.95 -8.51 -5.23
CA HIS A 249 -12.58 -9.66 -4.59
C HIS A 249 -12.40 -9.64 -3.07
N PHE A 250 -11.20 -9.33 -2.57
CA PHE A 250 -10.93 -9.26 -1.14
C PHE A 250 -11.69 -8.11 -0.46
N LEU A 251 -11.73 -6.93 -1.07
CA LEU A 251 -12.42 -5.77 -0.50
C LEU A 251 -13.94 -5.93 -0.47
N GLU A 252 -14.52 -6.60 -1.46
CA GLU A 252 -15.97 -6.71 -1.65
C GLU A 252 -16.59 -8.00 -1.05
N LYS A 253 -15.77 -8.95 -0.58
CA LYS A 253 -16.32 -10.20 0.00
C LYS A 253 -17.05 -9.92 1.32
N PRO A 254 -18.12 -10.68 1.65
CA PRO A 254 -18.79 -10.59 2.94
C PRO A 254 -17.85 -10.85 4.12
N GLU A 255 -18.03 -10.18 5.25
CA GLU A 255 -17.17 -10.31 6.45
C GLU A 255 -17.02 -11.75 7.00
N LYS A 256 -17.92 -12.68 6.65
CA LYS A 256 -17.94 -14.06 7.15
C LYS A 256 -17.74 -15.11 6.06
N SER A 257 -16.93 -14.86 5.07
CA SER A 257 -16.78 -15.79 3.95
C SER A 257 -15.50 -16.61 3.95
N ILE A 258 -14.92 -16.96 5.09
CA ILE A 258 -14.05 -18.13 5.10
C ILE A 258 -14.91 -19.31 5.55
N PRO A 259 -15.42 -20.14 4.65
CA PRO A 259 -15.74 -21.49 5.06
C PRO A 259 -14.41 -22.07 5.50
N LEU A 260 -14.29 -22.43 6.73
CA LEU A 260 -13.37 -23.50 7.11
C LEU A 260 -13.88 -24.76 6.38
N ALA A 261 -13.62 -24.81 5.08
CA ALA A 261 -13.98 -25.95 4.23
C ALA A 261 -13.31 -27.26 4.71
N THR A 262 -12.42 -27.16 5.68
CA THR A 262 -11.75 -28.31 6.31
C THR A 262 -12.59 -29.07 7.31
N ALA A 263 -13.64 -28.47 7.88
CA ALA A 263 -14.48 -29.18 8.87
C ALA A 263 -15.68 -29.91 8.25
N GLU A 264 -16.16 -29.48 7.07
CA GLU A 264 -17.38 -30.03 6.48
C GLU A 264 -17.15 -30.96 5.28
N THR A 265 -15.96 -30.98 4.69
CA THR A 265 -15.69 -31.83 3.51
C THR A 265 -15.28 -33.26 3.84
N GLY A 266 -15.14 -33.63 5.12
CA GLY A 266 -14.75 -34.98 5.52
C GLY A 266 -13.39 -35.46 4.99
N TYR A 267 -12.53 -34.52 4.57
CA TYR A 267 -11.17 -34.84 4.18
C TYR A 267 -10.31 -35.15 5.40
N HIS A 268 -10.09 -36.42 5.67
CA HIS A 268 -9.14 -36.89 6.66
C HIS A 268 -7.85 -37.31 5.90
N PRO A 269 -6.74 -36.54 6.01
CA PRO A 269 -5.48 -36.95 5.44
C PRO A 269 -5.02 -38.23 6.16
N GLY A 270 -5.10 -39.36 5.49
CA GLY A 270 -4.73 -40.68 6.04
C GLY A 270 -5.68 -41.85 5.75
N GLU A 271 -6.90 -41.59 5.29
CA GLU A 271 -7.78 -42.67 4.79
C GLU A 271 -7.54 -42.88 3.29
N THR A 272 -6.66 -43.80 2.97
CA THR A 272 -6.57 -44.43 1.64
C THR A 272 -7.79 -45.34 1.47
N ARG A 273 -8.63 -45.07 0.49
CA ARG A 273 -9.62 -46.03 0.01
C ARG A 273 -8.98 -47.20 -0.68
#